data_e6afb511c16a8d41507ffa42eace228e
#
_entry.id   e6afb511c16a8d41507ffa42eace228e
#
_cell.length_a   1.000
_cell.length_b   1.000
_cell.length_c   1.000
_cell.angle_alpha   90.00
_cell.angle_beta   90.00
_cell.angle_gamma   90.00
#
_symmetry.space_group_name_H-M   'P 1'
#
loop_
_entity.id
_entity.type
_entity.pdbx_description
1 polymer ?
#
loop_
_entity_poly.entity_id
_entity_poly.type
_entity_poly.pdbx_seq_one_letter_code
_entity_poly.pdbx_strand_id
1 'polypeptide(L)'
;MLASVVLVDADTTTIAPAQAALQTMGCELYSMRDIHEASEWCPRIQPDLVLLSMSALTDDTRQIIQDLKTAPRTRLTPIVACGTQSQFRSPSQGQALPVDETLSEPVWHTAALERNQAILSLKRFVDLQTESALICAAISLEDHLLCGKEGHCQRVSDYSLRLGRRIGMNGTQLEAIQLAAVLHEVGKLGVPAGILDKPGPLDAAEYAIVQKHPVVGEEICSPLKSLRPSLPIIRHHHERMDGSGYPDGLAGEEIPLAGRVLQVVDIYDALTSNRAYRKALSSGEALRILRQAAGQGWRDECLVEALATLNLSSELQEKKHNFSSGALPRTEERPGFLFGSCPQFVIYPSGLS
;
A
#
# COMPACT_ATOMS: atom_id res chain seq x y z
N MET A 1 -4.80 15.24 -0.79
CA MET A 1 -5.57 15.19 0.48
C MET A 1 -5.02 16.25 1.41
N LEU A 2 -5.88 16.83 2.28
CA LEU A 2 -5.45 17.67 3.39
C LEU A 2 -4.68 16.81 4.39
N ALA A 3 -3.63 17.36 5.02
CA ALA A 3 -2.93 16.65 6.09
C ALA A 3 -3.86 16.51 7.30
N SER A 4 -3.88 15.33 7.91
CA SER A 4 -4.70 15.05 9.10
C SER A 4 -3.84 15.14 10.36
N VAL A 5 -4.26 15.96 11.31
CA VAL A 5 -3.56 16.19 12.58
C VAL A 5 -4.47 15.76 13.72
N VAL A 6 -3.96 14.95 14.64
CA VAL A 6 -4.63 14.63 15.91
C VAL A 6 -4.05 15.51 17.00
N LEU A 7 -4.90 16.26 17.70
CA LEU A 7 -4.55 17.01 18.90
C LEU A 7 -5.12 16.28 20.12
N VAL A 8 -4.26 15.88 21.03
CA VAL A 8 -4.61 15.27 22.31
C VAL A 8 -4.43 16.31 23.40
N ASP A 9 -5.52 16.87 23.92
CA ASP A 9 -5.48 17.90 24.96
C ASP A 9 -6.70 17.78 25.89
N ALA A 10 -6.45 17.75 27.19
CA ALA A 10 -7.50 17.76 28.21
C ALA A 10 -8.20 19.13 28.31
N ASP A 11 -7.56 20.21 27.88
CA ASP A 11 -8.11 21.57 27.91
C ASP A 11 -8.84 21.89 26.61
N THR A 12 -10.16 21.92 26.66
CA THR A 12 -11.00 22.24 25.50
C THR A 12 -10.85 23.68 24.99
N THR A 13 -10.26 24.58 25.77
CA THR A 13 -10.05 25.98 25.34
C THR A 13 -8.94 26.12 24.31
N THR A 14 -8.07 25.11 24.19
CA THR A 14 -6.99 25.05 23.19
C THR A 14 -7.45 24.66 21.81
N ILE A 15 -8.60 23.95 21.71
CA ILE A 15 -9.07 23.34 20.45
C ILE A 15 -9.39 24.38 19.38
N ALA A 16 -10.16 25.43 19.70
CA ALA A 16 -10.58 26.41 18.71
C ALA A 16 -9.39 27.23 18.14
N PRO A 17 -8.44 27.73 18.94
CA PRO A 17 -7.23 28.36 18.43
C PRO A 17 -6.36 27.43 17.58
N ALA A 18 -6.19 26.18 18.02
CA ALA A 18 -5.42 25.18 17.27
C ALA A 18 -6.08 24.85 15.93
N GLN A 19 -7.40 24.69 15.92
CA GLN A 19 -8.16 24.40 14.70
C GLN A 19 -8.02 25.55 13.68
N ALA A 20 -8.23 26.80 14.11
CA ALA A 20 -8.08 27.95 13.24
C ALA A 20 -6.66 28.05 12.66
N ALA A 21 -5.64 27.82 13.47
CA ALA A 21 -4.25 27.88 13.05
C ALA A 21 -3.89 26.75 12.05
N LEU A 22 -4.29 25.51 12.33
CA LEU A 22 -4.00 24.36 11.47
C LEU A 22 -4.79 24.38 10.16
N GLN A 23 -6.00 24.96 10.18
CA GLN A 23 -6.77 25.18 8.95
C GLN A 23 -6.06 26.14 7.98
N THR A 24 -5.36 27.18 8.49
CA THR A 24 -4.56 28.05 7.62
C THR A 24 -3.40 27.32 6.93
N MET A 25 -2.94 26.22 7.52
CA MET A 25 -1.93 25.33 6.94
C MET A 25 -2.51 24.27 6.00
N GLY A 26 -3.82 24.25 5.76
CA GLY A 26 -4.49 23.24 4.96
C GLY A 26 -4.53 21.86 5.65
N CYS A 27 -4.66 21.86 6.98
CA CYS A 27 -4.77 20.62 7.78
C CYS A 27 -6.19 20.41 8.28
N GLU A 28 -6.58 19.13 8.41
CA GLU A 28 -7.80 18.71 9.09
C GLU A 28 -7.45 18.30 10.53
N LEU A 29 -8.15 18.87 11.52
CA LEU A 29 -7.90 18.60 12.94
C LEU A 29 -8.91 17.62 13.51
N TYR A 30 -8.41 16.59 14.18
CA TYR A 30 -9.15 15.68 15.05
C TYR A 30 -8.72 15.93 16.49
N SER A 31 -9.66 16.33 17.37
CA SER A 31 -9.36 16.60 18.77
C SER A 31 -9.77 15.43 19.67
N MET A 32 -8.93 15.05 20.59
CA MET A 32 -9.11 13.97 21.55
C MET A 32 -8.74 14.47 22.96
N ARG A 33 -9.41 13.94 23.97
CA ARG A 33 -9.27 14.43 25.35
C ARG A 33 -8.06 13.84 26.05
N ASP A 34 -7.72 12.62 25.72
CA ASP A 34 -6.62 11.89 26.35
C ASP A 34 -5.93 10.95 25.35
N ILE A 35 -4.81 10.40 25.79
CA ILE A 35 -3.97 9.52 24.95
C ILE A 35 -4.62 8.16 24.68
N HIS A 36 -5.56 7.69 25.52
CA HIS A 36 -6.27 6.43 25.29
C HIS A 36 -7.23 6.56 24.11
N GLU A 37 -7.98 7.68 24.04
CA GLU A 37 -8.82 8.00 22.89
C GLU A 37 -7.96 8.06 21.61
N ALA A 38 -6.77 8.68 21.68
CA ALA A 38 -5.85 8.71 20.56
C ALA A 38 -5.37 7.31 20.16
N SER A 39 -5.09 6.43 21.10
CA SER A 39 -4.65 5.06 20.81
C SER A 39 -5.70 4.24 20.07
N GLU A 40 -6.97 4.48 20.33
CA GLU A 40 -8.08 3.82 19.65
C GLU A 40 -8.29 4.36 18.21
N TRP A 41 -8.21 5.69 18.04
CA TRP A 41 -8.55 6.35 16.78
C TRP A 41 -7.39 6.50 15.80
N CYS A 42 -6.15 6.68 16.28
CA CYS A 42 -5.00 6.85 15.39
C CYS A 42 -4.82 5.72 14.37
N PRO A 43 -5.01 4.41 14.70
CA PRO A 43 -4.93 3.34 13.70
C PRO A 43 -6.00 3.41 12.61
N ARG A 44 -7.15 4.05 12.90
CA ARG A 44 -8.27 4.23 11.96
C ARG A 44 -8.08 5.46 11.09
N ILE A 45 -7.68 6.58 11.70
CA ILE A 45 -7.44 7.88 11.02
C ILE A 45 -6.14 7.83 10.23
N GLN A 46 -5.08 7.20 10.78
CA GLN A 46 -3.70 7.27 10.31
C GLN A 46 -3.26 8.72 10.13
N PRO A 47 -3.17 9.50 11.22
CA PRO A 47 -2.86 10.92 11.12
C PRO A 47 -1.46 11.17 10.57
N ASP A 48 -1.27 12.30 9.93
CA ASP A 48 0.03 12.74 9.44
C ASP A 48 0.89 13.34 10.56
N LEU A 49 0.26 13.71 11.71
CA LEU A 49 0.92 14.24 12.90
C LEU A 49 0.01 14.03 14.11
N VAL A 50 0.60 13.67 15.26
CA VAL A 50 -0.05 13.70 16.58
C VAL A 50 0.61 14.78 17.42
N LEU A 51 -0.19 15.73 17.91
CA LEU A 51 0.20 16.75 18.87
C LEU A 51 -0.33 16.34 20.25
N LEU A 52 0.55 16.04 21.17
CA LEU A 52 0.22 15.55 22.52
C LEU A 52 0.50 16.64 23.55
N SER A 53 -0.54 17.20 24.14
CA SER A 53 -0.41 18.17 25.23
C SER A 53 0.10 17.49 26.51
N MET A 54 1.01 18.15 27.19
CA MET A 54 1.49 17.69 28.50
C MET A 54 0.39 17.67 29.57
N SER A 55 -0.75 18.34 29.33
CA SER A 55 -1.94 18.31 30.20
C SER A 55 -2.76 17.02 30.05
N ALA A 56 -2.60 16.29 28.96
CA ALA A 56 -3.34 15.07 28.63
C ALA A 56 -2.57 13.77 28.95
N LEU A 57 -1.45 13.88 29.67
CA LEU A 57 -0.62 12.72 30.03
C LEU A 57 -1.25 11.92 31.17
N THR A 58 -1.13 10.60 31.08
CA THR A 58 -1.51 9.61 32.07
C THR A 58 -0.30 8.75 32.44
N ASP A 59 -0.40 7.91 33.47
CA ASP A 59 0.72 7.08 33.97
C ASP A 59 1.21 6.10 32.90
N ASP A 60 0.34 5.66 31.99
CA ASP A 60 0.60 4.71 30.93
C ASP A 60 0.91 5.36 29.55
N THR A 61 0.95 6.70 29.48
CA THR A 61 1.23 7.46 28.23
C THR A 61 2.46 6.94 27.51
N ARG A 62 3.53 6.62 28.23
CA ARG A 62 4.76 6.09 27.64
C ARG A 62 4.52 4.80 26.87
N GLN A 63 3.79 3.85 27.49
CA GLN A 63 3.47 2.58 26.86
C GLN A 63 2.61 2.78 25.62
N ILE A 64 1.60 3.63 25.71
CA ILE A 64 0.70 3.93 24.58
C ILE A 64 1.47 4.56 23.41
N ILE A 65 2.41 5.48 23.65
CA ILE A 65 3.27 6.04 22.61
C ILE A 65 4.12 4.93 21.96
N GLN A 66 4.70 4.02 22.77
CA GLN A 66 5.47 2.90 22.24
C GLN A 66 4.60 1.98 21.37
N ASP A 67 3.39 1.68 21.81
CA ASP A 67 2.44 0.87 21.04
C ASP A 67 2.08 1.53 19.71
N LEU A 68 1.80 2.84 19.70
CA LEU A 68 1.57 3.61 18.47
C LEU A 68 2.79 3.61 17.54
N LYS A 69 4.01 3.67 18.09
CA LYS A 69 5.27 3.65 17.32
C LYS A 69 5.66 2.27 16.80
N THR A 70 5.07 1.21 17.33
CA THR A 70 5.34 -0.17 16.88
C THR A 70 4.20 -0.74 16.03
N ALA A 71 2.98 -0.22 16.19
CA ALA A 71 1.82 -0.69 15.43
C ALA A 71 1.99 -0.44 13.92
N PRO A 72 1.68 -1.41 13.06
CA PRO A 72 1.90 -1.31 11.61
C PRO A 72 1.35 -0.03 10.98
N ARG A 73 0.16 0.40 11.36
CA ARG A 73 -0.55 1.54 10.76
C ARG A 73 -0.09 2.92 11.25
N THR A 74 0.58 3.00 12.39
CA THR A 74 0.92 4.29 13.03
C THR A 74 2.41 4.50 13.25
N ARG A 75 3.24 3.48 13.04
CA ARG A 75 4.69 3.53 13.31
C ARG A 75 5.44 4.67 12.61
N LEU A 76 4.95 5.14 11.47
CA LEU A 76 5.53 6.27 10.74
C LEU A 76 4.88 7.61 11.07
N THR A 77 3.87 7.65 11.97
CA THR A 77 3.24 8.90 12.38
C THR A 77 4.13 9.62 13.39
N PRO A 78 4.56 10.86 13.12
CA PRO A 78 5.29 11.67 14.09
C PRO A 78 4.38 12.04 15.26
N ILE A 79 4.93 11.96 16.48
CA ILE A 79 4.28 12.35 17.74
C ILE A 79 5.11 13.47 18.37
N VAL A 80 4.48 14.61 18.57
CA VAL A 80 5.10 15.83 19.12
C VAL A 80 4.45 16.16 20.45
N ALA A 81 5.24 16.22 21.51
CA ALA A 81 4.74 16.65 22.81
C ALA A 81 4.76 18.19 22.93
N CYS A 82 3.65 18.77 23.34
CA CYS A 82 3.44 20.20 23.46
C CYS A 82 3.19 20.59 24.92
N GLY A 83 3.92 21.60 25.43
CA GLY A 83 3.77 22.05 26.81
C GLY A 83 4.68 23.19 27.14
N THR A 84 4.63 23.67 28.39
CA THR A 84 5.56 24.70 28.89
C THR A 84 6.92 24.10 29.23
N GLN A 85 7.95 24.92 29.20
CA GLN A 85 9.31 24.51 29.57
C GLN A 85 9.40 23.94 31.01
N SER A 86 8.55 24.42 31.92
CA SER A 86 8.44 23.92 33.29
C SER A 86 7.85 22.50 33.34
N GLN A 87 6.88 22.18 32.49
CA GLN A 87 6.28 20.83 32.42
C GLN A 87 7.30 19.80 31.92
N PHE A 88 8.12 20.12 30.94
CA PHE A 88 9.19 19.22 30.45
C PHE A 88 10.33 19.02 31.45
N ARG A 89 10.51 19.92 32.41
CA ARG A 89 11.57 19.82 33.45
C ARG A 89 11.12 19.21 34.76
N SER A 90 9.86 18.80 34.86
CA SER A 90 9.32 18.25 36.13
C SER A 90 9.97 16.90 36.51
N PRO A 91 10.49 16.75 37.75
CA PRO A 91 11.15 15.50 38.17
C PRO A 91 10.24 14.29 38.25
N SER A 92 8.92 14.49 38.32
CA SER A 92 7.91 13.41 38.33
C SER A 92 7.84 12.64 36.99
N GLN A 93 8.43 13.15 35.92
CA GLN A 93 8.49 12.54 34.57
C GLN A 93 9.92 12.10 34.21
N GLY A 94 10.69 11.60 35.16
CA GLY A 94 12.13 11.29 35.18
C GLY A 94 12.71 10.43 34.01
N GLN A 95 11.95 10.18 32.97
CA GLN A 95 12.41 9.62 31.72
C GLN A 95 11.73 10.38 30.56
N ALA A 96 12.51 10.80 29.56
CA ALA A 96 11.97 11.45 28.37
C ALA A 96 10.91 10.59 27.67
N LEU A 97 9.78 11.18 27.28
CA LEU A 97 8.76 10.49 26.48
C LEU A 97 9.36 10.03 25.14
N PRO A 98 8.97 8.87 24.59
CA PRO A 98 9.46 8.39 23.30
C PRO A 98 8.76 9.09 22.13
N VAL A 99 8.76 10.43 22.13
CA VAL A 99 8.21 11.30 21.09
C VAL A 99 9.29 11.71 20.10
N ASP A 100 8.88 12.12 18.90
CA ASP A 100 9.82 12.55 17.86
C ASP A 100 10.35 13.96 18.14
N GLU A 101 9.52 14.82 18.76
CA GLU A 101 9.90 16.20 19.09
C GLU A 101 9.13 16.72 20.28
N THR A 102 9.62 17.83 20.88
CA THR A 102 8.96 18.59 21.94
C THR A 102 8.84 20.06 21.55
N LEU A 103 7.66 20.65 21.76
CA LEU A 103 7.39 22.07 21.56
C LEU A 103 7.05 22.74 22.90
N SER A 104 7.82 23.76 23.27
CA SER A 104 7.63 24.52 24.52
C SER A 104 6.65 25.70 24.38
N GLU A 105 5.96 25.80 23.28
CA GLU A 105 4.99 26.85 22.98
C GLU A 105 3.63 26.26 22.60
N PRO A 106 2.52 27.03 22.77
CA PRO A 106 1.22 26.60 22.28
C PRO A 106 1.24 26.29 20.77
N VAL A 107 0.53 25.23 20.38
CA VAL A 107 0.53 24.74 18.98
C VAL A 107 0.07 25.75 17.93
N TRP A 108 -0.65 26.80 18.33
CA TRP A 108 -1.11 27.90 17.45
C TRP A 108 -0.14 29.10 17.37
N HIS A 109 0.96 29.10 18.10
CA HIS A 109 2.01 30.11 17.93
C HIS A 109 2.74 29.94 16.60
N THR A 110 3.15 31.05 16.01
CA THR A 110 3.80 31.05 14.68
C THR A 110 5.00 30.11 14.61
N ALA A 111 5.88 30.14 15.61
CA ALA A 111 7.06 29.28 15.65
C ALA A 111 6.68 27.78 15.74
N ALA A 112 5.65 27.46 16.53
CA ALA A 112 5.15 26.08 16.62
C ALA A 112 4.49 25.63 15.30
N LEU A 113 3.76 26.52 14.63
CA LEU A 113 3.15 26.23 13.32
C LEU A 113 4.21 25.99 12.24
N GLU A 114 5.24 26.82 12.16
CA GLU A 114 6.37 26.63 11.24
C GLU A 114 7.06 25.28 11.47
N ARG A 115 7.24 24.90 12.75
CA ARG A 115 7.83 23.62 13.13
C ARG A 115 6.95 22.45 12.74
N ASN A 116 5.65 22.52 13.03
CA ASN A 116 4.67 21.52 12.64
C ASN A 116 4.60 21.36 11.10
N GLN A 117 4.70 22.45 10.35
CA GLN A 117 4.75 22.42 8.89
C GLN A 117 6.01 21.73 8.38
N ALA A 118 7.15 21.95 9.01
CA ALA A 118 8.40 21.25 8.68
C ALA A 118 8.28 19.74 8.96
N ILE A 119 7.70 19.35 10.09
CA ILE A 119 7.46 17.94 10.46
C ILE A 119 6.52 17.27 9.45
N LEU A 120 5.41 17.90 9.09
CA LEU A 120 4.47 17.41 8.08
C LEU A 120 5.12 17.27 6.69
N SER A 121 5.99 18.21 6.32
CA SER A 121 6.74 18.14 5.07
C SER A 121 7.74 17.00 5.06
N LEU A 122 8.45 16.78 6.17
CA LEU A 122 9.35 15.65 6.36
C LEU A 122 8.59 14.33 6.34
N LYS A 123 7.45 14.25 7.03
CA LYS A 123 6.58 13.05 7.01
C LYS A 123 6.18 12.69 5.58
N ARG A 124 5.68 13.66 4.81
CA ARG A 124 5.32 13.45 3.40
C ARG A 124 6.50 12.96 2.57
N PHE A 125 7.68 13.54 2.76
CA PHE A 125 8.90 13.12 2.08
C PHE A 125 9.26 11.67 2.43
N VAL A 126 9.25 11.30 3.71
CA VAL A 126 9.53 9.93 4.19
C VAL A 126 8.52 8.95 3.60
N ASP A 127 7.23 9.28 3.58
CA ASP A 127 6.20 8.41 3.01
C ASP A 127 6.44 8.15 1.52
N LEU A 128 6.74 9.19 0.73
CA LEU A 128 7.05 9.06 -0.70
C LEU A 128 8.30 8.21 -0.94
N GLN A 129 9.36 8.39 -0.13
CA GLN A 129 10.57 7.59 -0.24
C GLN A 129 10.31 6.13 0.12
N THR A 130 9.53 5.89 1.18
CA THR A 130 9.18 4.53 1.63
C THR A 130 8.31 3.82 0.58
N GLU A 131 7.32 4.50 0.01
CA GLU A 131 6.49 3.97 -1.07
C GLU A 131 7.33 3.60 -2.30
N SER A 132 8.21 4.51 -2.73
CA SER A 132 9.12 4.25 -3.85
C SER A 132 10.04 3.07 -3.58
N ALA A 133 10.59 2.95 -2.36
CA ALA A 133 11.44 1.83 -1.97
C ALA A 133 10.68 0.50 -1.96
N LEU A 134 9.43 0.48 -1.48
CA LEU A 134 8.58 -0.71 -1.50
C LEU A 134 8.28 -1.17 -2.93
N ILE A 135 7.95 -0.24 -3.81
CA ILE A 135 7.70 -0.53 -5.22
C ILE A 135 8.98 -1.11 -5.88
N CYS A 136 10.14 -0.49 -5.65
CA CYS A 136 11.41 -1.01 -6.16
C CYS A 136 11.71 -2.40 -5.61
N ALA A 137 11.50 -2.62 -4.30
CA ALA A 137 11.73 -3.92 -3.66
C ALA A 137 10.80 -5.00 -4.22
N ALA A 138 9.52 -4.68 -4.44
CA ALA A 138 8.55 -5.60 -5.02
C ALA A 138 8.96 -6.04 -6.44
N ILE A 139 9.36 -5.08 -7.29
CA ILE A 139 9.83 -5.36 -8.65
C ILE A 139 11.11 -6.20 -8.61
N SER A 140 12.08 -5.84 -7.78
CA SER A 140 13.35 -6.59 -7.65
C SER A 140 13.13 -8.01 -7.10
N LEU A 141 12.18 -8.18 -6.19
CA LEU A 141 11.81 -9.48 -5.66
C LEU A 141 11.27 -10.40 -6.75
N GLU A 142 10.44 -9.88 -7.64
CA GLU A 142 9.91 -10.65 -8.76
C GLU A 142 10.99 -11.08 -9.75
N ASP A 143 11.87 -10.15 -10.11
CA ASP A 143 12.97 -10.44 -11.04
C ASP A 143 13.89 -11.54 -10.48
N HIS A 144 14.08 -11.59 -9.16
CA HIS A 144 14.94 -12.58 -8.49
C HIS A 144 14.24 -13.93 -8.25
N LEU A 145 13.01 -13.93 -7.73
CA LEU A 145 12.33 -15.14 -7.26
C LEU A 145 11.59 -15.90 -8.37
N LEU A 146 11.38 -15.25 -9.49
CA LEU A 146 10.49 -15.80 -10.52
C LEU A 146 11.25 -15.93 -11.84
N CYS A 147 12.41 -16.62 -11.83
CA CYS A 147 13.18 -16.91 -13.04
C CYS A 147 12.26 -17.12 -14.25
N GLY A 148 12.25 -16.16 -15.20
CA GLY A 148 11.40 -16.17 -16.41
C GLY A 148 10.09 -15.37 -16.31
N LYS A 149 9.87 -14.59 -15.26
CA LYS A 149 8.69 -13.70 -15.14
C LYS A 149 9.02 -12.21 -15.33
N GLU A 150 10.05 -11.89 -16.11
CA GLU A 150 10.38 -10.50 -16.42
C GLU A 150 9.13 -9.70 -16.78
N GLY A 151 8.87 -8.60 -16.04
CA GLY A 151 7.75 -7.70 -16.27
C GLY A 151 6.38 -8.23 -15.88
N HIS A 152 6.27 -9.24 -15.00
CA HIS A 152 4.98 -9.75 -14.50
C HIS A 152 4.16 -8.65 -13.83
N CYS A 153 4.69 -7.93 -12.82
CA CYS A 153 4.03 -6.79 -12.17
C CYS A 153 3.50 -5.78 -13.19
N GLN A 154 4.30 -5.47 -14.21
CA GLN A 154 3.91 -4.52 -15.25
C GLN A 154 2.73 -5.05 -16.08
N ARG A 155 2.77 -6.33 -16.50
CA ARG A 155 1.68 -6.92 -17.27
C ARG A 155 0.41 -7.06 -16.44
N VAL A 156 0.51 -7.54 -15.20
CA VAL A 156 -0.62 -7.65 -14.27
C VAL A 156 -1.23 -6.28 -14.00
N SER A 157 -0.41 -5.25 -13.80
CA SER A 157 -0.87 -3.87 -13.65
C SER A 157 -1.62 -3.37 -14.90
N ASP A 158 -1.04 -3.55 -16.10
CA ASP A 158 -1.67 -3.12 -17.36
C ASP A 158 -3.00 -3.84 -17.63
N TYR A 159 -3.02 -5.16 -17.45
CA TYR A 159 -4.23 -5.96 -17.62
C TYR A 159 -5.31 -5.62 -16.60
N SER A 160 -4.93 -5.39 -15.34
CA SER A 160 -5.85 -4.97 -14.27
C SER A 160 -6.48 -3.62 -14.56
N LEU A 161 -5.71 -2.65 -15.03
CA LEU A 161 -6.22 -1.34 -15.45
C LEU A 161 -7.17 -1.45 -16.63
N ARG A 162 -6.86 -2.28 -17.63
CA ARG A 162 -7.71 -2.48 -18.81
C ARG A 162 -9.03 -3.16 -18.43
N LEU A 163 -8.95 -4.22 -17.63
CA LEU A 163 -10.15 -4.92 -17.13
C LEU A 163 -10.98 -4.00 -16.21
N GLY A 164 -10.33 -3.27 -15.29
CA GLY A 164 -10.98 -2.32 -14.41
C GLY A 164 -11.74 -1.23 -15.17
N ARG A 165 -11.13 -0.61 -16.20
CA ARG A 165 -11.80 0.36 -17.08
C ARG A 165 -12.97 -0.27 -17.83
N ARG A 166 -12.83 -1.49 -18.32
CA ARG A 166 -13.86 -2.24 -19.05
C ARG A 166 -15.11 -2.49 -18.22
N ILE A 167 -14.95 -2.71 -16.91
CA ILE A 167 -16.06 -2.94 -15.97
C ILE A 167 -16.53 -1.66 -15.25
N GLY A 168 -15.98 -0.48 -15.61
CA GLY A 168 -16.44 0.81 -15.11
C GLY A 168 -15.87 1.23 -13.75
N MET A 169 -14.69 0.73 -13.34
CA MET A 169 -14.02 1.21 -12.13
C MET A 169 -13.65 2.69 -12.26
N ASN A 170 -13.85 3.45 -11.17
CA ASN A 170 -13.48 4.87 -11.13
C ASN A 170 -11.95 5.08 -10.95
N GLY A 171 -11.49 6.35 -11.04
CA GLY A 171 -10.07 6.70 -10.97
C GLY A 171 -9.39 6.19 -9.71
N THR A 172 -10.00 6.39 -8.53
CA THR A 172 -9.43 5.93 -7.25
C THR A 172 -9.32 4.40 -7.17
N GLN A 173 -10.31 3.68 -7.69
CA GLN A 173 -10.25 2.22 -7.76
C GLN A 173 -9.17 1.73 -8.73
N LEU A 174 -8.98 2.43 -9.87
CA LEU A 174 -7.92 2.12 -10.83
C LEU A 174 -6.52 2.38 -10.26
N GLU A 175 -6.34 3.47 -9.53
CA GLU A 175 -5.09 3.75 -8.81
C GLU A 175 -4.80 2.67 -7.76
N ALA A 176 -5.80 2.30 -6.97
CA ALA A 176 -5.65 1.27 -5.94
C ALA A 176 -5.26 -0.09 -6.53
N ILE A 177 -5.91 -0.52 -7.61
CA ILE A 177 -5.58 -1.81 -8.23
C ILE A 177 -4.22 -1.77 -8.93
N GLN A 178 -3.82 -0.63 -9.49
CA GLN A 178 -2.51 -0.46 -10.10
C GLN A 178 -1.39 -0.66 -9.08
N LEU A 179 -1.49 0.00 -7.92
CA LEU A 179 -0.51 -0.15 -6.84
C LEU A 179 -0.54 -1.57 -6.26
N ALA A 180 -1.74 -2.14 -6.05
CA ALA A 180 -1.86 -3.50 -5.58
C ALA A 180 -1.25 -4.53 -6.55
N ALA A 181 -1.41 -4.35 -7.86
CA ALA A 181 -0.83 -5.22 -8.86
C ALA A 181 0.70 -5.26 -8.82
N VAL A 182 1.34 -4.16 -8.42
CA VAL A 182 2.80 -4.11 -8.23
C VAL A 182 3.22 -4.71 -6.88
N LEU A 183 2.39 -4.55 -5.84
CA LEU A 183 2.76 -4.84 -4.45
C LEU A 183 2.17 -6.16 -3.92
N HIS A 184 1.31 -6.87 -4.67
CA HIS A 184 0.58 -8.03 -4.14
C HIS A 184 1.48 -9.16 -3.61
N GLU A 185 2.66 -9.30 -4.17
CA GLU A 185 3.65 -10.32 -3.81
C GLU A 185 4.72 -9.82 -2.83
N VAL A 186 4.70 -8.52 -2.41
CA VAL A 186 5.73 -7.94 -1.54
C VAL A 186 5.89 -8.68 -0.21
N GLY A 187 4.82 -9.29 0.29
CA GLY A 187 4.85 -10.09 1.51
C GLY A 187 5.69 -11.35 1.44
N LYS A 188 6.09 -11.80 0.24
CA LYS A 188 7.06 -12.89 0.07
C LYS A 188 8.44 -12.56 0.65
N LEU A 189 8.73 -11.28 0.92
CA LEU A 189 9.90 -10.87 1.72
C LEU A 189 9.93 -11.53 3.10
N GLY A 190 8.78 -11.90 3.66
CA GLY A 190 8.66 -12.63 4.92
C GLY A 190 8.79 -14.15 4.80
N VAL A 191 8.92 -14.70 3.59
CA VAL A 191 9.06 -16.14 3.36
C VAL A 191 10.54 -16.51 3.29
N PRO A 192 11.00 -17.55 4.00
CA PRO A 192 12.39 -18.01 3.91
C PRO A 192 12.81 -18.35 2.48
N ALA A 193 13.98 -17.89 2.04
CA ALA A 193 14.49 -18.12 0.69
C ALA A 193 14.55 -19.59 0.32
N GLY A 194 14.92 -20.49 1.25
CA GLY A 194 14.94 -21.93 1.01
C GLY A 194 13.60 -22.57 0.65
N ILE A 195 12.47 -21.89 1.00
CA ILE A 195 11.12 -22.31 0.59
C ILE A 195 10.80 -21.76 -0.81
N LEU A 196 11.14 -20.49 -1.06
CA LEU A 196 10.86 -19.84 -2.35
C LEU A 196 11.68 -20.44 -3.49
N ASP A 197 12.94 -20.80 -3.22
CA ASP A 197 13.89 -21.33 -4.21
C ASP A 197 13.87 -22.88 -4.28
N LYS A 198 12.94 -23.54 -3.57
CA LYS A 198 12.90 -25.00 -3.50
C LYS A 198 12.68 -25.62 -4.90
N PRO A 199 13.60 -26.47 -5.39
CA PRO A 199 13.44 -27.16 -6.66
C PRO A 199 12.46 -28.34 -6.52
N GLY A 200 11.16 -28.05 -6.49
CA GLY A 200 10.13 -29.09 -6.35
C GLY A 200 8.86 -28.58 -5.66
N PRO A 201 7.89 -29.46 -5.43
CA PRO A 201 6.65 -29.08 -4.75
C PRO A 201 6.92 -28.75 -3.27
N LEU A 202 6.18 -27.76 -2.77
CA LEU A 202 6.16 -27.43 -1.36
C LEU A 202 5.35 -28.51 -0.60
N ASP A 203 5.81 -28.86 0.60
CA ASP A 203 4.98 -29.63 1.51
C ASP A 203 3.89 -28.76 2.17
N ALA A 204 3.00 -29.37 2.96
CA ALA A 204 1.87 -28.64 3.56
C ALA A 204 2.33 -27.55 4.54
N ALA A 205 3.43 -27.75 5.28
CA ALA A 205 3.95 -26.79 6.24
C ALA A 205 4.61 -25.60 5.52
N GLU A 206 5.40 -25.86 4.48
CA GLU A 206 6.02 -24.86 3.63
C GLU A 206 4.96 -24.03 2.89
N TYR A 207 3.93 -24.70 2.35
CA TYR A 207 2.82 -24.01 1.69
C TYR A 207 2.06 -23.10 2.65
N ALA A 208 1.81 -23.54 3.89
CA ALA A 208 1.17 -22.70 4.93
C ALA A 208 1.99 -21.45 5.28
N ILE A 209 3.33 -21.52 5.15
CA ILE A 209 4.20 -20.32 5.31
C ILE A 209 3.99 -19.38 4.14
N VAL A 210 3.99 -19.89 2.90
CA VAL A 210 3.76 -19.06 1.71
C VAL A 210 2.37 -18.42 1.72
N GLN A 211 1.34 -19.12 2.19
CA GLN A 211 -0.03 -18.57 2.29
C GLN A 211 -0.16 -17.35 3.20
N LYS A 212 0.84 -17.03 4.01
CA LYS A 212 0.83 -15.84 4.87
C LYS A 212 1.25 -14.55 4.13
N HIS A 213 1.84 -14.66 2.91
CA HIS A 213 2.37 -13.48 2.24
C HIS A 213 1.33 -12.36 1.98
N PRO A 214 0.01 -12.63 1.74
CA PRO A 214 -0.95 -11.55 1.57
C PRO A 214 -1.13 -10.72 2.86
N VAL A 215 -1.14 -11.39 4.02
CA VAL A 215 -1.22 -10.74 5.34
C VAL A 215 0.05 -9.93 5.61
N VAL A 216 1.22 -10.53 5.40
CA VAL A 216 2.52 -9.84 5.57
C VAL A 216 2.63 -8.67 4.59
N GLY A 217 2.15 -8.82 3.36
CA GLY A 217 2.12 -7.73 2.37
C GLY A 217 1.24 -6.56 2.81
N GLU A 218 0.05 -6.84 3.35
CA GLU A 218 -0.79 -5.82 3.96
C GLU A 218 -0.07 -5.12 5.12
N GLU A 219 0.57 -5.86 6.02
CA GLU A 219 1.32 -5.30 7.17
C GLU A 219 2.49 -4.41 6.73
N ILE A 220 3.25 -4.83 5.72
CA ILE A 220 4.36 -4.05 5.15
C ILE A 220 3.85 -2.71 4.59
N CYS A 221 2.75 -2.73 3.82
CA CYS A 221 2.20 -1.58 3.13
C CYS A 221 1.35 -0.66 4.04
N SER A 222 0.82 -1.19 5.16
CA SER A 222 -0.16 -0.52 6.01
C SER A 222 0.30 0.80 6.64
N PRO A 223 1.60 1.10 6.87
CA PRO A 223 2.04 2.40 7.39
C PRO A 223 1.82 3.57 6.43
N LEU A 224 1.71 3.27 5.13
CA LEU A 224 1.58 4.28 4.09
C LEU A 224 0.10 4.55 3.80
N LYS A 225 -0.36 5.75 4.15
CA LYS A 225 -1.75 6.18 3.97
C LYS A 225 -2.19 6.15 2.49
N SER A 226 -1.27 6.44 1.57
CA SER A 226 -1.49 6.37 0.12
C SER A 226 -1.86 4.97 -0.36
N LEU A 227 -1.34 3.92 0.29
CA LEU A 227 -1.60 2.53 -0.06
C LEU A 227 -2.86 1.96 0.58
N ARG A 228 -3.53 2.69 1.47
CA ARG A 228 -4.72 2.21 2.19
C ARG A 228 -5.81 1.63 1.28
N PRO A 229 -6.16 2.24 0.13
CA PRO A 229 -7.14 1.65 -0.79
C PRO A 229 -6.69 0.34 -1.45
N SER A 230 -5.37 0.10 -1.49
CA SER A 230 -4.77 -1.11 -2.09
C SER A 230 -4.67 -2.27 -1.09
N LEU A 231 -4.70 -2.01 0.22
CA LEU A 231 -4.49 -3.03 1.25
C LEU A 231 -5.48 -4.21 1.16
N PRO A 232 -6.80 -3.99 1.01
CA PRO A 232 -7.74 -5.09 0.86
C PRO A 232 -7.51 -5.91 -0.42
N ILE A 233 -6.95 -5.30 -1.46
CA ILE A 233 -6.65 -5.98 -2.71
C ILE A 233 -5.42 -6.88 -2.52
N ILE A 234 -4.37 -6.35 -1.88
CA ILE A 234 -3.15 -7.10 -1.53
C ILE A 234 -3.49 -8.28 -0.62
N ARG A 235 -4.35 -8.08 0.39
CA ARG A 235 -4.73 -9.13 1.34
C ARG A 235 -5.54 -10.26 0.68
N HIS A 236 -6.49 -9.94 -0.21
CA HIS A 236 -7.50 -10.89 -0.67
C HIS A 236 -7.30 -11.40 -2.11
N HIS A 237 -6.13 -11.18 -2.73
CA HIS A 237 -5.90 -11.61 -4.11
C HIS A 237 -5.80 -13.14 -4.29
N HIS A 238 -5.76 -13.91 -3.21
CA HIS A 238 -5.79 -15.37 -3.24
C HIS A 238 -7.10 -15.99 -2.70
N GLU A 239 -8.09 -15.13 -2.40
CA GLU A 239 -9.41 -15.64 -2.06
C GLU A 239 -10.11 -16.29 -3.25
N ARG A 240 -11.12 -17.10 -3.03
CA ARG A 240 -11.91 -17.76 -4.08
C ARG A 240 -13.38 -17.50 -3.88
N MET A 241 -14.13 -17.41 -4.97
CA MET A 241 -15.58 -17.14 -4.93
C MET A 241 -16.36 -18.15 -4.09
N ASP A 242 -15.88 -19.39 -3.97
CA ASP A 242 -16.48 -20.46 -3.14
C ASP A 242 -16.01 -20.45 -1.67
N GLY A 243 -15.16 -19.51 -1.26
CA GLY A 243 -14.59 -19.43 0.10
C GLY A 243 -13.46 -20.40 0.39
N SER A 244 -13.00 -21.18 -0.59
CA SER A 244 -11.85 -22.09 -0.42
C SER A 244 -10.49 -21.43 -0.55
N GLY A 245 -10.47 -20.09 -0.67
CA GLY A 245 -9.25 -19.26 -0.77
C GLY A 245 -8.59 -18.98 0.58
N TYR A 246 -7.65 -18.07 0.58
CA TYR A 246 -6.94 -17.61 1.78
C TYR A 246 -6.60 -16.11 1.64
N PRO A 247 -6.33 -15.38 2.74
CA PRO A 247 -6.12 -15.85 4.12
C PRO A 247 -7.40 -15.93 4.97
N ASP A 248 -8.49 -15.25 4.60
CA ASP A 248 -9.67 -15.06 5.45
C ASP A 248 -10.84 -15.98 5.06
N GLY A 249 -10.76 -16.68 3.92
CA GLY A 249 -11.82 -17.56 3.42
C GLY A 249 -13.08 -16.82 2.97
N LEU A 250 -12.92 -15.59 2.45
CA LEU A 250 -14.03 -14.78 1.94
C LEU A 250 -14.66 -15.43 0.71
N ALA A 251 -16.00 -15.30 0.60
CA ALA A 251 -16.77 -15.87 -0.49
C ALA A 251 -17.55 -14.82 -1.26
N GLY A 252 -17.73 -15.02 -2.56
CA GLY A 252 -18.59 -14.20 -3.40
C GLY A 252 -18.25 -12.71 -3.35
N GLU A 253 -19.25 -11.90 -3.00
CA GLU A 253 -19.13 -10.43 -2.95
C GLU A 253 -18.39 -9.90 -1.71
N GLU A 254 -18.11 -10.73 -0.71
CA GLU A 254 -17.25 -10.37 0.42
C GLU A 254 -15.81 -10.07 -0.07
N ILE A 255 -15.40 -10.71 -1.17
CA ILE A 255 -14.11 -10.42 -1.81
C ILE A 255 -14.22 -9.06 -2.52
N PRO A 256 -13.37 -8.06 -2.20
CA PRO A 256 -13.36 -6.78 -2.89
C PRO A 256 -13.29 -6.94 -4.41
N LEU A 257 -14.11 -6.20 -5.17
CA LEU A 257 -14.15 -6.31 -6.64
C LEU A 257 -12.75 -6.20 -7.27
N ALA A 258 -11.93 -5.25 -6.80
CA ALA A 258 -10.57 -5.09 -7.30
C ALA A 258 -9.67 -6.30 -6.96
N GLY A 259 -9.90 -6.99 -5.84
CA GLY A 259 -9.23 -8.25 -5.50
C GLY A 259 -9.61 -9.36 -6.50
N ARG A 260 -10.90 -9.49 -6.83
CA ARG A 260 -11.38 -10.44 -7.85
C ARG A 260 -10.79 -10.15 -9.23
N VAL A 261 -10.67 -8.85 -9.61
CA VAL A 261 -10.02 -8.44 -10.86
C VAL A 261 -8.55 -8.86 -10.88
N LEU A 262 -7.80 -8.51 -9.82
CA LEU A 262 -6.37 -8.85 -9.73
C LEU A 262 -6.14 -10.35 -9.83
N GLN A 263 -6.96 -11.16 -9.14
CA GLN A 263 -6.91 -12.61 -9.14
C GLN A 263 -7.06 -13.22 -10.55
N VAL A 264 -8.06 -12.76 -11.32
CA VAL A 264 -8.30 -13.26 -12.69
C VAL A 264 -7.14 -12.89 -13.60
N VAL A 265 -6.62 -11.67 -13.46
CA VAL A 265 -5.52 -11.14 -14.26
C VAL A 265 -4.20 -11.84 -13.94
N ASP A 266 -3.88 -12.04 -12.65
CA ASP A 266 -2.67 -12.72 -12.21
C ASP A 266 -2.60 -14.16 -12.77
N ILE A 267 -3.70 -14.90 -12.66
CA ILE A 267 -3.78 -16.26 -13.23
C ILE A 267 -3.62 -16.21 -14.75
N TYR A 268 -4.26 -15.26 -15.43
CA TYR A 268 -4.12 -15.12 -16.89
C TYR A 268 -2.67 -14.87 -17.28
N ASP A 269 -1.97 -13.91 -16.64
CA ASP A 269 -0.55 -13.67 -16.88
C ASP A 269 0.29 -14.90 -16.58
N ALA A 270 0.01 -15.54 -15.45
CA ALA A 270 0.68 -16.79 -15.08
C ALA A 270 0.54 -17.89 -16.14
N LEU A 271 -0.60 -18.00 -16.80
CA LEU A 271 -0.85 -18.99 -17.86
C LEU A 271 -0.23 -18.62 -19.18
N THR A 272 -0.21 -17.33 -19.54
CA THR A 272 0.26 -16.81 -20.83
C THR A 272 1.73 -16.41 -20.86
N SER A 273 2.45 -16.53 -19.73
CA SER A 273 3.89 -16.27 -19.62
C SER A 273 4.70 -17.57 -19.58
N ASN A 274 5.93 -17.54 -20.11
CA ASN A 274 6.88 -18.64 -19.98
C ASN A 274 7.29 -18.79 -18.50
N ARG A 275 7.40 -20.03 -18.04
CA ARG A 275 7.95 -20.37 -16.74
C ARG A 275 9.06 -21.42 -16.91
N ALA A 276 9.99 -21.49 -15.97
CA ALA A 276 11.13 -22.41 -16.04
C ALA A 276 10.74 -23.87 -16.39
N TYR A 277 9.54 -24.28 -15.98
CA TYR A 277 9.02 -25.64 -16.15
C TYR A 277 7.85 -25.75 -17.15
N ARG A 278 7.39 -24.63 -17.78
CA ARG A 278 6.24 -24.64 -18.68
C ARG A 278 6.27 -23.48 -19.69
N LYS A 279 6.08 -23.77 -20.97
CA LYS A 279 5.88 -22.74 -22.00
C LYS A 279 4.56 -21.98 -21.82
N ALA A 280 4.51 -20.76 -22.28
CA ALA A 280 3.29 -19.94 -22.32
C ALA A 280 2.19 -20.66 -23.10
N LEU A 281 0.98 -20.62 -22.55
CA LEU A 281 -0.22 -21.05 -23.26
C LEU A 281 -0.70 -19.94 -24.20
N SER A 282 -1.46 -20.29 -25.22
CA SER A 282 -2.19 -19.33 -26.00
C SER A 282 -3.25 -18.62 -25.16
N SER A 283 -3.63 -17.38 -25.53
CA SER A 283 -4.72 -16.64 -24.88
C SER A 283 -6.02 -17.44 -24.81
N GLY A 284 -6.36 -18.15 -25.89
CA GLY A 284 -7.56 -19.02 -25.93
C GLY A 284 -7.52 -20.18 -24.95
N GLU A 285 -6.36 -20.84 -24.78
CA GLU A 285 -6.18 -21.91 -23.80
C GLU A 285 -6.24 -21.37 -22.37
N ALA A 286 -5.61 -20.24 -22.09
CA ALA A 286 -5.65 -19.59 -20.78
C ALA A 286 -7.10 -19.21 -20.38
N LEU A 287 -7.86 -18.61 -21.30
CA LEU A 287 -9.27 -18.29 -21.08
C LEU A 287 -10.13 -19.54 -20.89
N ARG A 288 -9.86 -20.64 -21.60
CA ARG A 288 -10.56 -21.91 -21.38
C ARG A 288 -10.35 -22.43 -19.95
N ILE A 289 -9.11 -22.36 -19.42
CA ILE A 289 -8.79 -22.75 -18.05
C ILE A 289 -9.50 -21.87 -17.04
N LEU A 290 -9.50 -20.53 -17.25
CA LEU A 290 -10.18 -19.58 -16.38
C LEU A 290 -11.70 -19.83 -16.36
N ARG A 291 -12.33 -20.10 -17.52
CA ARG A 291 -13.76 -20.48 -17.59
C ARG A 291 -14.06 -21.75 -16.84
N GLN A 292 -13.19 -22.76 -16.96
CA GLN A 292 -13.33 -23.98 -16.18
C GLN A 292 -13.26 -23.71 -14.67
N ALA A 293 -12.33 -22.86 -14.21
CA ALA A 293 -12.22 -22.45 -12.82
C ALA A 293 -13.44 -21.63 -12.35
N ALA A 294 -14.00 -20.78 -13.20
CA ALA A 294 -15.24 -20.07 -12.91
C ALA A 294 -16.44 -21.03 -12.78
N GLY A 295 -16.56 -22.00 -13.67
CA GLY A 295 -17.60 -23.04 -13.58
C GLY A 295 -17.49 -23.95 -12.33
N GLN A 296 -16.32 -23.99 -11.70
CA GLN A 296 -16.10 -24.65 -10.40
C GLN A 296 -16.37 -23.73 -9.20
N GLY A 297 -16.81 -22.48 -9.43
CA GLY A 297 -17.05 -21.50 -8.38
C GLY A 297 -15.77 -20.87 -7.80
N TRP A 298 -14.61 -21.00 -8.45
CA TRP A 298 -13.36 -20.45 -7.91
C TRP A 298 -13.10 -19.01 -8.34
N ARG A 299 -13.69 -18.60 -9.49
CA ARG A 299 -13.45 -17.28 -10.10
C ARG A 299 -14.76 -16.61 -10.49
N ASP A 300 -14.73 -15.30 -10.55
CA ASP A 300 -15.86 -14.52 -11.01
C ASP A 300 -16.04 -14.67 -12.53
N GLU A 301 -17.14 -15.31 -12.94
CA GLU A 301 -17.43 -15.60 -14.34
C GLU A 301 -17.58 -14.33 -15.17
N CYS A 302 -18.22 -13.29 -14.63
CA CYS A 302 -18.38 -12.01 -15.32
C CYS A 302 -17.04 -11.35 -15.62
N LEU A 303 -16.08 -11.44 -14.69
CA LEU A 303 -14.74 -10.90 -14.89
C LEU A 303 -13.93 -11.71 -15.90
N VAL A 304 -14.08 -13.03 -15.91
CA VAL A 304 -13.42 -13.90 -16.91
C VAL A 304 -13.96 -13.57 -18.32
N GLU A 305 -15.27 -13.39 -18.49
CA GLU A 305 -15.82 -13.02 -19.78
C GLU A 305 -15.46 -11.58 -20.19
N ALA A 306 -15.45 -10.64 -19.24
CA ALA A 306 -14.96 -9.29 -19.52
C ALA A 306 -13.49 -9.30 -19.97
N LEU A 307 -12.63 -10.09 -19.32
CA LEU A 307 -11.23 -10.27 -19.73
C LEU A 307 -11.13 -10.86 -21.14
N ALA A 308 -11.96 -11.82 -21.50
CA ALA A 308 -11.99 -12.44 -22.82
C ALA A 308 -12.31 -11.46 -23.96
N THR A 309 -13.03 -10.36 -23.65
CA THR A 309 -13.31 -9.30 -24.63
C THR A 309 -12.13 -8.36 -24.89
N LEU A 310 -11.09 -8.43 -24.04
CA LEU A 310 -9.90 -7.59 -24.20
C LEU A 310 -8.90 -8.24 -25.17
N ASN A 311 -8.52 -7.53 -26.23
CA ASN A 311 -7.45 -7.97 -27.17
C ASN A 311 -6.07 -7.79 -26.51
N LEU A 312 -5.72 -8.66 -25.54
CA LEU A 312 -4.49 -8.54 -24.77
C LEU A 312 -3.23 -8.96 -25.57
N SER A 313 -3.40 -9.78 -26.62
CA SER A 313 -2.29 -10.35 -27.39
C SER A 313 -1.79 -9.49 -28.56
N SER A 314 -2.63 -8.64 -29.18
CA SER A 314 -2.26 -7.86 -30.37
C SER A 314 -1.43 -6.62 -30.07
N GLU A 315 -1.71 -5.92 -28.97
CA GLU A 315 -1.07 -4.64 -28.66
C GLU A 315 0.31 -4.77 -27.99
N LEU A 316 0.60 -5.91 -27.33
CA LEU A 316 1.96 -6.20 -26.84
C LEU A 316 2.94 -6.47 -27.99
N GLN A 317 2.46 -7.02 -29.12
CA GLN A 317 3.26 -7.19 -30.32
C GLN A 317 3.49 -5.85 -31.04
N GLU A 318 2.50 -4.96 -31.06
CA GLU A 318 2.66 -3.61 -31.64
C GLU A 318 3.61 -2.73 -30.80
N LYS A 319 3.54 -2.79 -29.44
CA LYS A 319 4.51 -2.09 -28.58
C LYS A 319 5.94 -2.61 -28.79
N LYS A 320 6.15 -3.90 -28.93
CA LYS A 320 7.47 -4.47 -29.29
C LYS A 320 7.96 -4.00 -30.66
N HIS A 321 7.08 -3.85 -31.64
CA HIS A 321 7.44 -3.41 -33.00
C HIS A 321 7.78 -1.91 -33.02
N ASN A 322 7.05 -1.06 -32.31
CA ASN A 322 7.30 0.38 -32.25
C ASN A 322 8.56 0.76 -31.46
N PHE A 323 8.98 -0.05 -30.48
CA PHE A 323 10.24 0.15 -29.76
C PHE A 323 11.47 -0.25 -30.59
N SER A 324 11.35 -1.25 -31.48
CA SER A 324 12.44 -1.62 -32.39
C SER A 324 12.63 -0.64 -33.57
N SER A 325 11.67 0.26 -33.81
CA SER A 325 11.72 1.26 -34.89
C SER A 325 12.20 2.66 -34.49
N GLY A 326 12.64 2.87 -33.23
CA GLY A 326 13.34 4.10 -32.81
C GLY A 326 12.52 5.39 -32.79
N ALA A 327 11.20 5.35 -32.94
CA ALA A 327 10.35 6.53 -32.86
C ALA A 327 9.82 6.74 -31.44
N LEU A 328 10.42 7.69 -30.70
CA LEU A 328 9.88 8.20 -29.45
C LEU A 328 8.55 8.91 -29.71
N PRO A 329 7.42 8.50 -29.08
CA PRO A 329 6.19 9.27 -29.18
C PRO A 329 6.37 10.58 -28.41
N ARG A 330 5.99 11.71 -29.05
CA ARG A 330 5.90 13.01 -28.39
C ARG A 330 4.94 12.90 -27.20
N THR A 331 5.42 13.32 -26.04
CA THR A 331 4.69 13.35 -24.77
C THR A 331 3.48 14.25 -24.89
N GLU A 332 2.28 13.68 -24.93
CA GLU A 332 1.08 14.38 -24.47
C GLU A 332 1.12 14.38 -22.93
N GLU A 333 0.92 15.57 -22.36
CA GLU A 333 0.92 15.83 -20.93
C GLU A 333 -0.11 14.91 -20.24
N ARG A 334 0.38 13.94 -19.48
CA ARG A 334 -0.43 13.16 -18.54
C ARG A 334 -0.40 13.87 -17.20
N PRO A 335 -1.53 13.98 -16.48
CA PRO A 335 -1.54 14.50 -15.10
C PRO A 335 -0.65 13.58 -14.25
N GLY A 336 0.30 14.23 -13.56
CA GLY A 336 1.46 13.65 -12.94
C GLY A 336 1.22 12.53 -11.94
N PHE A 337 1.55 11.33 -12.35
CA PHE A 337 2.12 10.35 -11.47
C PHE A 337 3.64 10.45 -11.63
N LEU A 338 4.28 11.05 -10.63
CA LEU A 338 5.72 11.17 -10.54
C LEU A 338 6.34 9.80 -10.19
N PHE A 339 6.41 8.90 -11.17
CA PHE A 339 7.40 7.82 -11.16
C PHE A 339 8.82 8.35 -11.44
N GLY A 340 9.05 9.63 -11.19
CA GLY A 340 10.11 10.43 -11.77
C GLY A 340 11.38 10.57 -10.94
N SER A 341 11.67 9.75 -9.92
CA SER A 341 12.94 9.89 -9.20
C SER A 341 13.67 8.60 -8.86
N CYS A 342 13.18 7.43 -9.27
CA CYS A 342 13.98 6.21 -9.22
C CYS A 342 14.54 5.93 -10.63
N PRO A 343 15.88 5.94 -10.82
CA PRO A 343 16.49 5.67 -12.14
C PRO A 343 16.14 4.30 -12.73
N GLN A 344 15.61 3.38 -11.91
CA GLN A 344 15.15 2.06 -12.32
C GLN A 344 13.71 2.04 -12.86
N PHE A 345 12.95 3.15 -12.72
CA PHE A 345 11.61 3.31 -13.33
C PHE A 345 11.61 3.83 -14.77
N VAL A 346 12.75 3.99 -15.37
CA VAL A 346 12.81 3.99 -16.83
C VAL A 346 12.49 2.57 -17.25
N ILE A 347 11.23 2.34 -17.63
CA ILE A 347 10.76 1.08 -18.22
C ILE A 347 11.57 0.84 -19.48
N TYR A 348 12.73 0.18 -19.33
CA TYR A 348 13.32 -0.51 -20.45
C TYR A 348 12.53 -1.79 -20.62
N PRO A 349 11.98 -2.07 -21.80
CA PRO A 349 11.52 -3.41 -22.08
C PRO A 349 12.73 -4.34 -21.95
N SER A 350 12.77 -5.10 -20.86
CA SER A 350 13.70 -6.18 -20.68
C SER A 350 13.36 -7.24 -21.73
N GLY A 351 14.18 -7.34 -22.65
CA GLY A 351 14.10 -8.35 -23.66
C GLY A 351 15.18 -8.14 -24.66
N LEU A 352 16.35 -8.69 -24.34
CA LEU A 352 17.25 -9.28 -25.32
C LEU A 352 18.55 -9.71 -24.62
N SER A 353 18.59 -10.93 -24.21
CA SER A 353 19.70 -11.87 -24.48
C SER A 353 19.28 -13.25 -24.03
#